data_6a0d1f38ab9a0577bbc8ea4f1b37f54c
#
_entry.id   6a0d1f38ab9a0577bbc8ea4f1b37f54c
#
_cell.length_a   1.000
_cell.length_b   1.000
_cell.length_c   1.000
_cell.angle_alpha   90.00
_cell.angle_beta   90.00
_cell.angle_gamma   90.00
#
_symmetry.space_group_name_H-M   'P 1'
#
loop_
_entity.id
_entity.type
_entity.pdbx_description
1 polymer ?
#
loop_
_entity_poly.entity_id
_entity_poly.type
_entity_poly.pdbx_seq_one_letter_code
_entity_poly.pdbx_strand_id
1 'polypeptide(L)'
;MTAEEAPRKFPRVLLEIFIAVALLGLGWYGLSIAQRQRPYLGDPLPRGSEALIPYRVLAAPNIPALGLFLGSVFAGVTGAAWLILRGIHQLFFRPVRASRVWREAILIAVFVLSLAWLQLNQAFSVLLAATIAVALILLEVFLNIRVRDE
;
A
#
# COMPACT_ATOMS: atom_id res chain seq x y z
N MET A 1 -31.63 39.20 3.82
CA MET A 1 -30.41 38.65 3.20
C MET A 1 -29.83 37.66 4.20
N THR A 2 -30.20 36.39 4.07
CA THR A 2 -29.68 35.29 4.91
C THR A 2 -28.37 34.82 4.32
N ALA A 3 -27.29 35.01 5.08
CA ALA A 3 -25.98 34.47 4.73
C ALA A 3 -26.08 32.95 4.70
N GLU A 4 -26.12 32.39 3.51
CA GLU A 4 -26.03 30.95 3.24
C GLU A 4 -24.65 30.46 3.67
N GLU A 5 -24.59 29.85 4.86
CA GLU A 5 -23.35 29.26 5.39
C GLU A 5 -22.83 28.23 4.41
N ALA A 6 -21.71 28.54 3.74
CA ALA A 6 -21.01 27.62 2.88
C ALA A 6 -20.67 26.36 3.69
N PRO A 7 -21.03 25.14 3.22
CA PRO A 7 -20.85 23.91 3.98
C PRO A 7 -19.37 23.71 4.31
N ARG A 8 -19.07 23.58 5.60
CA ARG A 8 -17.71 23.39 6.14
C ARG A 8 -17.10 22.12 5.56
N LYS A 9 -16.32 22.25 4.49
CA LYS A 9 -15.52 21.16 3.91
C LYS A 9 -14.34 20.73 4.80
N PHE A 10 -14.05 21.52 5.82
CA PHE A 10 -12.93 21.33 6.75
C PHE A 10 -12.93 20.00 7.52
N PRO A 11 -14.04 19.47 8.05
CA PRO A 11 -14.01 18.23 8.83
C PRO A 11 -13.67 17.00 8.01
N ARG A 12 -14.03 16.95 6.71
CA ARG A 12 -13.72 15.79 5.86
C ARG A 12 -12.21 15.64 5.56
N VAL A 13 -11.55 16.74 5.27
CA VAL A 13 -10.09 16.72 4.99
C VAL A 13 -9.31 16.29 6.22
N LEU A 14 -9.69 16.78 7.40
CA LEU A 14 -9.05 16.36 8.66
C LEU A 14 -9.26 14.87 8.92
N LEU A 15 -10.44 14.34 8.68
CA LEU A 15 -10.73 12.91 8.81
C LEU A 15 -9.87 12.07 7.87
N GLU A 16 -9.72 12.49 6.60
CA GLU A 16 -8.90 11.80 5.62
C GLU A 16 -7.41 11.79 6.02
N ILE A 17 -6.88 12.93 6.49
CA ILE A 17 -5.51 13.03 7.01
C ILE A 17 -5.35 12.11 8.22
N PHE A 18 -6.31 12.12 9.14
CA PHE A 18 -6.26 11.24 10.32
C PHE A 18 -6.23 9.76 9.92
N ILE A 19 -7.08 9.34 8.98
CA ILE A 19 -7.08 7.96 8.46
C ILE A 19 -5.72 7.61 7.83
N ALA A 20 -5.16 8.50 7.00
CA ALA A 20 -3.88 8.24 6.35
C ALA A 20 -2.72 8.13 7.36
N VAL A 21 -2.70 9.00 8.37
CA VAL A 21 -1.70 8.94 9.46
C VAL A 21 -1.88 7.70 10.31
N ALA A 22 -3.13 7.31 10.61
CA ALA A 22 -3.42 6.08 11.34
C ALA A 22 -2.97 4.84 10.56
N LEU A 23 -3.22 4.78 9.25
CA LEU A 23 -2.74 3.69 8.39
C LEU A 23 -1.21 3.62 8.35
N LEU A 24 -0.54 4.76 8.26
CA LEU A 24 0.92 4.83 8.30
C LEU A 24 1.46 4.32 9.65
N GLY A 25 0.87 4.76 10.75
CA GLY A 25 1.23 4.32 12.10
C GLY A 25 1.00 2.83 12.32
N LEU A 26 -0.16 2.30 11.89
CA LEU A 26 -0.50 0.88 11.95
C LEU A 26 0.47 0.05 11.10
N GLY A 27 0.80 0.54 9.89
CA GLY A 27 1.77 -0.10 9.02
C GLY A 27 3.15 -0.18 9.66
N TRP A 28 3.63 0.92 10.24
CA TRP A 28 4.91 0.96 10.94
C TRP A 28 4.93 0.04 12.18
N TYR A 29 3.90 0.12 13.01
CA TYR A 29 3.78 -0.72 14.21
C TYR A 29 3.69 -2.20 13.86
N GLY A 30 2.83 -2.57 12.91
CA GLY A 30 2.68 -3.96 12.48
C GLY A 30 3.96 -4.50 11.84
N LEU A 31 4.69 -3.68 11.06
CA LEU A 31 5.99 -4.06 10.49
C LEU A 31 7.02 -4.31 11.59
N SER A 32 7.05 -3.49 12.65
CA SER A 32 7.95 -3.68 13.79
C SER A 32 7.70 -4.99 14.54
N ILE A 33 6.43 -5.43 14.60
CA ILE A 33 6.06 -6.75 15.18
C ILE A 33 6.43 -7.87 14.19
N ALA A 34 6.10 -7.71 12.90
CA ALA A 34 6.37 -8.72 11.89
C ALA A 34 7.86 -9.05 11.76
N GLN A 35 8.74 -8.06 11.89
CA GLN A 35 10.20 -8.26 11.86
C GLN A 35 10.72 -9.14 12.99
N ARG A 36 9.97 -9.24 14.10
CA ARG A 36 10.33 -10.13 15.24
C ARG A 36 9.84 -11.56 15.03
N GLN A 37 8.97 -11.78 14.06
CA GLN A 37 8.38 -13.08 13.77
C GLN A 37 9.09 -13.72 12.57
N ARG A 38 9.20 -15.05 12.58
CA ARG A 38 9.72 -15.77 11.42
C ARG A 38 8.61 -15.97 10.40
N PRO A 39 8.91 -15.78 9.09
CA PRO A 39 7.93 -15.97 8.03
C PRO A 39 7.59 -17.45 7.75
N TYR A 40 8.28 -18.39 8.39
CA TYR A 40 8.11 -19.85 8.26
C TYR A 40 7.98 -20.53 9.62
N LEU A 41 7.37 -21.70 9.61
CA LEU A 41 7.26 -22.57 10.79
C LEU A 41 8.49 -23.50 10.86
N GLY A 42 8.94 -23.81 12.09
CA GLY A 42 10.03 -24.73 12.38
C GLY A 42 11.28 -24.06 12.96
N ASP A 43 12.36 -24.87 13.05
CA ASP A 43 13.60 -24.45 13.69
C ASP A 43 14.31 -23.31 12.95
N PRO A 44 15.08 -22.48 13.69
CA PRO A 44 15.87 -21.42 13.08
C PRO A 44 16.86 -22.01 12.08
N LEU A 45 17.02 -21.29 10.96
CA LEU A 45 18.07 -21.66 10.03
C LEU A 45 19.45 -21.37 10.63
N PRO A 46 20.47 -22.20 10.36
CA PRO A 46 21.85 -21.87 10.70
C PRO A 46 22.27 -20.53 10.08
N ARG A 47 23.17 -19.83 10.74
CA ARG A 47 23.72 -18.57 10.18
C ARG A 47 24.35 -18.83 8.81
N GLY A 48 24.05 -17.98 7.85
CA GLY A 48 24.57 -18.10 6.46
C GLY A 48 23.67 -18.89 5.51
N SER A 49 22.53 -19.42 5.98
CA SER A 49 21.56 -20.15 5.13
C SER A 49 20.29 -19.34 4.83
N GLU A 50 20.39 -18.01 4.87
CA GLU A 50 19.26 -17.12 4.60
C GLU A 50 18.66 -17.32 3.19
N ALA A 51 19.46 -17.80 2.23
CA ALA A 51 18.98 -18.16 0.89
C ALA A 51 17.89 -19.26 0.89
N LEU A 52 17.77 -20.03 1.96
CA LEU A 52 16.74 -21.07 2.11
C LEU A 52 15.41 -20.55 2.67
N ILE A 53 15.34 -19.27 3.09
CA ILE A 53 14.11 -18.68 3.66
C ILE A 53 12.93 -18.79 2.68
N PRO A 54 13.03 -18.46 1.38
CA PRO A 54 11.92 -18.56 0.45
C PRO A 54 11.38 -19.99 0.32
N TYR A 55 12.26 -20.97 0.26
CA TYR A 55 11.86 -22.38 0.19
C TYR A 55 11.14 -22.82 1.47
N ARG A 56 11.58 -22.36 2.64
CA ARG A 56 10.92 -22.62 3.92
C ARG A 56 9.57 -21.94 4.01
N VAL A 57 9.46 -20.71 3.53
CA VAL A 57 8.18 -19.98 3.49
C VAL A 57 7.17 -20.69 2.58
N LEU A 58 7.61 -21.25 1.45
CA LEU A 58 6.73 -22.01 0.55
C LEU A 58 6.34 -23.36 1.13
N ALA A 59 7.26 -24.05 1.81
CA ALA A 59 7.02 -25.40 2.35
C ALA A 59 6.16 -25.37 3.64
N ALA A 60 6.40 -24.41 4.52
CA ALA A 60 5.71 -24.31 5.80
C ALA A 60 5.50 -22.83 6.19
N PRO A 61 4.56 -22.11 5.55
CA PRO A 61 4.33 -20.70 5.76
C PRO A 61 3.79 -20.41 7.16
N ASN A 62 4.35 -19.42 7.82
CA ASN A 62 3.73 -18.82 9.00
C ASN A 62 2.69 -17.79 8.54
N ILE A 63 1.47 -18.26 8.23
CA ILE A 63 0.40 -17.44 7.66
C ILE A 63 0.10 -16.19 8.50
N PRO A 64 -0.01 -16.25 9.85
CA PRO A 64 -0.20 -15.05 10.65
C PRO A 64 0.93 -14.02 10.52
N ALA A 65 2.19 -14.46 10.53
CA ALA A 65 3.34 -13.57 10.39
C ALA A 65 3.41 -12.92 8.99
N LEU A 66 3.15 -13.72 7.94
CA LEU A 66 3.09 -13.23 6.56
C LEU A 66 1.92 -12.26 6.36
N GLY A 67 0.75 -12.58 6.88
CA GLY A 67 -0.43 -11.72 6.84
C GLY A 67 -0.19 -10.39 7.56
N LEU A 68 0.44 -10.44 8.73
CA LEU A 68 0.82 -9.23 9.47
C LEU A 68 1.83 -8.40 8.68
N PHE A 69 2.86 -9.02 8.10
CA PHE A 69 3.87 -8.33 7.29
C PHE A 69 3.24 -7.65 6.06
N LEU A 70 2.51 -8.43 5.24
CA LEU A 70 1.91 -7.92 4.00
C LEU A 70 0.83 -6.87 4.29
N GLY A 71 -0.01 -7.09 5.31
CA GLY A 71 -1.02 -6.12 5.74
C GLY A 71 -0.39 -4.82 6.25
N SER A 72 0.72 -4.91 6.98
CA SER A 72 1.46 -3.74 7.47
C SER A 72 2.09 -2.94 6.33
N VAL A 73 2.70 -3.62 5.35
CA VAL A 73 3.25 -2.99 4.14
C VAL A 73 2.13 -2.28 3.38
N PHE A 74 1.00 -2.97 3.14
CA PHE A 74 -0.14 -2.39 2.45
C PHE A 74 -0.68 -1.14 3.16
N ALA A 75 -0.94 -1.22 4.46
CA ALA A 75 -1.47 -0.10 5.24
C ALA A 75 -0.49 1.09 5.26
N GLY A 76 0.79 0.83 5.56
CA GLY A 76 1.82 1.85 5.63
C GLY A 76 2.04 2.57 4.29
N VAL A 77 2.13 1.80 3.20
CA VAL A 77 2.31 2.37 1.86
C VAL A 77 1.07 3.14 1.42
N THR A 78 -0.14 2.63 1.69
CA THR A 78 -1.39 3.35 1.37
C THR A 78 -1.44 4.69 2.08
N GLY A 79 -1.16 4.73 3.39
CA GLY A 79 -1.13 5.97 4.17
C GLY A 79 -0.09 6.96 3.67
N ALA A 80 1.15 6.51 3.44
CA ALA A 80 2.23 7.33 2.91
C ALA A 80 1.92 7.87 1.51
N ALA A 81 1.48 7.00 0.59
CA ALA A 81 1.15 7.38 -0.77
C ALA A 81 0.01 8.40 -0.80
N TRP A 82 -1.02 8.23 0.02
CA TRP A 82 -2.12 9.19 0.10
C TRP A 82 -1.63 10.57 0.57
N LEU A 83 -0.79 10.64 1.62
CA LEU A 83 -0.24 11.91 2.10
C LEU A 83 0.60 12.61 1.03
N ILE A 84 1.47 11.86 0.34
CA ILE A 84 2.33 12.38 -0.73
C ILE A 84 1.50 12.88 -1.91
N LEU A 85 0.57 12.06 -2.43
CA LEU A 85 -0.28 12.43 -3.54
C LEU A 85 -1.16 13.63 -3.20
N ARG A 86 -1.72 13.68 -2.00
CA ARG A 86 -2.51 14.83 -1.54
C ARG A 86 -1.68 16.10 -1.50
N GLY A 87 -0.43 16.03 -0.99
CA GLY A 87 0.50 17.14 -0.97
C GLY A 87 0.85 17.62 -2.38
N ILE A 88 1.20 16.71 -3.29
CA ILE A 88 1.50 17.04 -4.69
C ILE A 88 0.31 17.70 -5.38
N HIS A 89 -0.90 17.15 -5.21
CA HIS A 89 -2.10 17.74 -5.82
C HIS A 89 -2.43 19.12 -5.28
N GLN A 90 -2.17 19.38 -3.99
CA GLN A 90 -2.38 20.71 -3.40
C GLN A 90 -1.35 21.75 -3.89
N LEU A 91 -0.11 21.33 -4.14
CA LEU A 91 0.98 22.22 -4.53
C LEU A 91 0.98 22.54 -6.04
N PHE A 92 0.66 21.55 -6.87
CA PHE A 92 0.91 21.65 -8.34
C PHE A 92 -0.37 21.58 -9.18
N PHE A 93 -1.48 21.09 -8.64
CA PHE A 93 -2.68 20.85 -9.42
C PHE A 93 -3.93 21.44 -8.78
N ARG A 94 -5.03 21.51 -9.57
CA ARG A 94 -6.35 21.92 -9.06
C ARG A 94 -6.89 20.92 -8.05
N PRO A 95 -7.82 21.33 -7.16
CA PRO A 95 -8.40 20.44 -6.16
C PRO A 95 -9.02 19.20 -6.82
N VAL A 96 -8.45 18.04 -6.51
CA VAL A 96 -8.88 16.72 -7.01
C VAL A 96 -9.85 16.08 -6.01
N ARG A 97 -10.79 15.29 -6.51
CA ARG A 97 -11.71 14.52 -5.66
C ARG A 97 -10.93 13.55 -4.79
N ALA A 98 -11.23 13.51 -3.50
CA ALA A 98 -10.55 12.64 -2.54
C ALA A 98 -10.58 11.15 -2.92
N SER A 99 -11.70 10.69 -3.50
CA SER A 99 -11.85 9.29 -3.98
C SER A 99 -10.79 8.89 -5.01
N ARG A 100 -10.36 9.83 -5.87
CA ARG A 100 -9.31 9.58 -6.84
C ARG A 100 -7.94 9.39 -6.15
N VAL A 101 -7.63 10.25 -5.20
CA VAL A 101 -6.37 10.16 -4.44
C VAL A 101 -6.27 8.84 -3.68
N TRP A 102 -7.37 8.40 -3.06
CA TRP A 102 -7.44 7.10 -2.37
C TRP A 102 -7.21 5.93 -3.32
N ARG A 103 -7.83 5.96 -4.50
CA ARG A 103 -7.65 4.91 -5.50
C ARG A 103 -6.21 4.83 -5.98
N GLU A 104 -5.59 5.96 -6.31
CA GLU A 104 -4.19 6.04 -6.72
C GLU A 104 -3.26 5.51 -5.60
N ALA A 105 -3.51 5.88 -4.35
CA ALA A 105 -2.75 5.41 -3.20
C ALA A 105 -2.85 3.88 -3.01
N ILE A 106 -4.05 3.31 -3.18
CA ILE A 106 -4.27 1.86 -3.11
C ILE A 106 -3.54 1.13 -4.24
N LEU A 107 -3.57 1.65 -5.47
CA LEU A 107 -2.85 1.04 -6.59
C LEU A 107 -1.33 1.04 -6.37
N ILE A 108 -0.78 2.13 -5.82
CA ILE A 108 0.63 2.18 -5.43
C ILE A 108 0.92 1.13 -4.34
N ALA A 109 0.04 1.00 -3.35
CA ALA A 109 0.21 0.01 -2.29
C ALA A 109 0.15 -1.43 -2.83
N VAL A 110 -0.77 -1.74 -3.76
CA VAL A 110 -0.86 -3.04 -4.44
C VAL A 110 0.42 -3.31 -5.23
N PHE A 111 0.96 -2.31 -5.93
CA PHE A 111 2.23 -2.45 -6.65
C PHE A 111 3.37 -2.82 -5.70
N VAL A 112 3.57 -2.03 -4.63
CA VAL A 112 4.63 -2.28 -3.65
C VAL A 112 4.45 -3.63 -2.96
N LEU A 113 3.21 -4.00 -2.64
CA LEU A 113 2.89 -5.30 -2.06
C LEU A 113 3.26 -6.46 -2.98
N SER A 114 2.98 -6.32 -4.29
CA SER A 114 3.37 -7.31 -5.29
C SER A 114 4.88 -7.45 -5.39
N LEU A 115 5.62 -6.32 -5.36
CA LEU A 115 7.08 -6.35 -5.33
C LEU A 115 7.63 -7.01 -4.06
N ALA A 116 7.05 -6.69 -2.90
CA ALA A 116 7.45 -7.31 -1.63
C ALA A 116 7.21 -8.83 -1.66
N TRP A 117 6.09 -9.28 -2.23
CA TRP A 117 5.80 -10.69 -2.42
C TRP A 117 6.78 -11.38 -3.37
N LEU A 118 7.09 -10.76 -4.51
CA LEU A 118 8.08 -11.28 -5.46
C LEU A 118 9.47 -11.37 -4.82
N GLN A 119 9.86 -10.35 -4.05
CA GLN A 119 11.13 -10.34 -3.34
C GLN A 119 11.20 -11.45 -2.29
N LEU A 120 10.14 -11.65 -1.53
CA LEU A 120 10.06 -12.70 -0.51
C LEU A 120 10.23 -14.10 -1.13
N ASN A 121 9.74 -14.29 -2.35
CA ASN A 121 9.84 -15.56 -3.08
C ASN A 121 11.09 -15.65 -3.99
N GLN A 122 12.02 -14.69 -3.93
CA GLN A 122 13.18 -14.58 -4.83
C GLN A 122 12.82 -14.62 -6.32
N ALA A 123 11.57 -14.32 -6.66
CA ALA A 123 11.07 -14.26 -8.03
C ALA A 123 11.11 -12.84 -8.62
N PHE A 124 11.75 -11.89 -7.91
CA PHE A 124 11.83 -10.51 -8.37
C PHE A 124 12.66 -10.42 -9.64
N SER A 125 12.04 -9.83 -10.67
CA SER A 125 12.74 -9.41 -11.88
C SER A 125 12.22 -8.05 -12.33
N VAL A 126 13.08 -7.25 -12.95
CA VAL A 126 12.71 -5.92 -13.47
C VAL A 126 11.59 -6.05 -14.50
N LEU A 127 11.62 -7.11 -15.32
CA LEU A 127 10.58 -7.36 -16.33
C LEU A 127 9.21 -7.61 -15.68
N LEU A 128 9.15 -8.46 -14.63
CA LEU A 128 7.92 -8.71 -13.89
C LEU A 128 7.41 -7.44 -13.21
N ALA A 129 8.29 -6.67 -12.58
CA ALA A 129 7.93 -5.40 -11.96
C ALA A 129 7.34 -4.42 -12.99
N ALA A 130 7.96 -4.30 -14.16
CA ALA A 130 7.47 -3.46 -15.26
C ALA A 130 6.10 -3.94 -15.77
N THR A 131 5.92 -5.25 -15.94
CA THR A 131 4.65 -5.84 -16.38
C THR A 131 3.51 -5.52 -15.39
N ILE A 132 3.76 -5.67 -14.07
CA ILE A 132 2.78 -5.33 -13.04
C ILE A 132 2.47 -3.83 -13.07
N ALA A 133 3.49 -2.97 -13.20
CA ALA A 133 3.29 -1.53 -13.28
C ALA A 133 2.41 -1.15 -14.48
N VAL A 134 2.69 -1.70 -15.67
CA VAL A 134 1.89 -1.46 -16.88
C VAL A 134 0.45 -1.95 -16.69
N ALA A 135 0.25 -3.14 -16.13
CA ALA A 135 -1.09 -3.67 -15.86
C ALA A 135 -1.90 -2.76 -14.93
N LEU A 136 -1.28 -2.24 -13.86
CA LEU A 136 -1.94 -1.33 -12.92
C LEU A 136 -2.24 0.03 -13.55
N ILE A 137 -1.36 0.55 -14.41
CA ILE A 137 -1.61 1.79 -15.17
C ILE A 137 -2.79 1.59 -16.12
N LEU A 138 -2.83 0.49 -16.85
CA LEU A 138 -3.96 0.17 -17.75
C LEU A 138 -5.27 0.04 -16.98
N LEU A 139 -5.23 -0.59 -15.81
CA LEU A 139 -6.39 -0.70 -14.91
C LEU A 139 -6.88 0.71 -14.49
N GLU A 140 -5.97 1.58 -14.10
CA GLU A 140 -6.32 2.96 -13.71
C GLU A 140 -6.92 3.75 -14.88
N VAL A 141 -6.36 3.62 -16.08
CA VAL A 141 -6.90 4.24 -17.29
C VAL A 141 -8.32 3.73 -17.57
N PHE A 142 -8.52 2.41 -17.51
CA PHE A 142 -9.83 1.78 -17.71
C PHE A 142 -10.88 2.29 -16.71
N LEU A 143 -10.52 2.34 -15.42
CA LEU A 143 -11.40 2.85 -14.38
C LEU A 143 -11.74 4.34 -14.57
N ASN A 144 -10.79 5.13 -15.07
CA ASN A 144 -11.04 6.55 -15.35
C ASN A 144 -11.98 6.77 -16.54
N ILE A 145 -11.91 5.94 -17.58
CA ILE A 145 -12.82 5.99 -18.73
C ILE A 145 -14.24 5.67 -18.26
N ARG A 146 -14.42 4.57 -17.54
CA ARG A 146 -15.73 4.13 -17.08
C ARG A 146 -16.45 5.15 -16.20
N VAL A 147 -15.73 5.82 -15.32
CA VAL A 147 -16.30 6.86 -14.42
C VAL A 147 -16.70 8.14 -15.18
N ARG A 148 -16.20 8.32 -16.41
CA ARG A 148 -16.59 9.46 -17.26
C ARG A 148 -17.92 9.26 -17.99
N ASP A 149 -18.29 8.01 -18.20
CA ASP A 149 -19.47 7.63 -18.97
C ASP A 149 -20.74 7.49 -18.09
N GLU A 150 -20.59 7.63 -16.75
CA GLU A 150 -21.67 7.70 -15.76
C GLU A 150 -21.88 9.16 -15.28
#